data_0734408710c28cb5d46847ca2797076e
#
_entry.id   0734408710c28cb5d46847ca2797076e
#
_cell.length_a   1.000
_cell.length_b   1.000
_cell.length_c   1.000
_cell.angle_alpha   90.00
_cell.angle_beta   90.00
_cell.angle_gamma   90.00
#
_symmetry.space_group_name_H-M   'P 1'
#
loop_
_entity.id
_entity.type
_entity.pdbx_description
1 polymer ?
#
loop_
_entity_poly.entity_id
_entity_poly.type
_entity_poly.pdbx_seq_one_letter_code
_entity_poly.pdbx_strand_id
1 'polypeptide(L)'
;MVLMFLPASAFAADDEQVRVGDAWLGSATRSVTCGEGTAAYDPDTKTLTLTNVTINHDYNAAIWNTVEGLTIKLVGENSINSGDQTGILSMQGCGLLTLTGEGSLNITAADGHAIYANTGSLLVKDTTVKVSSDALAVYADLGIEISNSTFESATPDGNAIWTPCDLKIENSNVTTSNDNQSNKGYPAICCDGDITINGGRLKSTCKGGDALGVAGTLSITNCNVENKGDYTAL
;
A
#
# COMPACT_ATOMS: atom_id res chain seq x y z
N MET A 1 -16.02 0.13 -59.70
CA MET A 1 -14.99 0.39 -58.67
C MET A 1 -15.68 0.34 -57.33
N VAL A 2 -15.60 -0.81 -56.62
CA VAL A 2 -16.25 -0.98 -55.31
C VAL A 2 -15.25 -0.55 -54.27
N LEU A 3 -15.53 0.55 -53.55
CA LEU A 3 -14.76 0.97 -52.37
C LEU A 3 -15.12 0.04 -51.22
N MET A 4 -14.25 -0.90 -50.89
CA MET A 4 -14.34 -1.61 -49.61
C MET A 4 -13.95 -0.62 -48.51
N PHE A 5 -14.94 -0.21 -47.72
CA PHE A 5 -14.67 0.35 -46.38
C PHE A 5 -14.21 -0.77 -45.49
N LEU A 6 -12.90 -0.83 -45.22
CA LEU A 6 -12.39 -1.58 -44.10
C LEU A 6 -12.98 -0.93 -42.82
N PRO A 7 -13.59 -1.71 -41.90
CA PRO A 7 -13.97 -1.16 -40.62
C PRO A 7 -12.69 -0.63 -39.99
N ALA A 8 -12.65 0.65 -39.60
CA ALA A 8 -11.64 1.13 -38.68
C ALA A 8 -11.74 0.22 -37.44
N SER A 9 -10.71 -0.57 -37.21
CA SER A 9 -10.53 -1.24 -35.95
C SER A 9 -10.58 -0.12 -34.91
N ALA A 10 -11.66 -0.04 -34.15
CA ALA A 10 -11.69 0.76 -32.94
C ALA A 10 -10.46 0.29 -32.14
N PHE A 11 -9.49 1.18 -31.98
CA PHE A 11 -8.50 0.99 -30.95
C PHE A 11 -9.33 0.90 -29.68
N ALA A 12 -9.42 -0.31 -29.09
CA ALA A 12 -9.95 -0.46 -27.77
C ALA A 12 -9.18 0.56 -26.89
N ALA A 13 -9.89 1.39 -26.16
CA ALA A 13 -9.29 2.19 -25.11
C ALA A 13 -8.40 1.23 -24.33
N ASP A 14 -7.17 1.62 -24.00
CA ASP A 14 -6.25 0.79 -23.23
C ASP A 14 -7.04 0.23 -22.05
N ASP A 15 -7.30 -1.09 -22.08
CA ASP A 15 -8.05 -1.74 -21.03
C ASP A 15 -7.30 -1.47 -19.73
N GLU A 16 -7.97 -0.85 -18.76
CA GLU A 16 -7.43 -0.69 -17.42
C GLU A 16 -6.99 -2.08 -16.94
N GLN A 17 -5.72 -2.23 -16.64
CA GLN A 17 -5.11 -3.52 -16.34
C GLN A 17 -4.34 -3.46 -15.03
N VAL A 18 -4.28 -4.59 -14.37
CA VAL A 18 -3.39 -4.79 -13.23
C VAL A 18 -2.42 -5.93 -13.54
N ARG A 19 -1.13 -5.68 -13.34
CA ARG A 19 -0.13 -6.73 -13.47
C ARG A 19 0.11 -7.38 -12.11
N VAL A 20 0.15 -8.71 -12.09
CA VAL A 20 0.48 -9.53 -10.92
C VAL A 20 1.62 -10.48 -11.32
N GLY A 21 2.79 -10.29 -10.73
CA GLY A 21 4.01 -10.92 -11.22
C GLY A 21 4.24 -10.54 -12.69
N ASP A 22 4.36 -11.53 -13.57
CA ASP A 22 4.54 -11.33 -15.01
C ASP A 22 3.23 -11.25 -15.81
N ALA A 23 2.08 -11.50 -15.16
CA ALA A 23 0.78 -11.59 -15.84
C ALA A 23 0.01 -10.26 -15.78
N TRP A 24 -0.42 -9.77 -16.95
CA TRP A 24 -1.38 -8.69 -17.06
C TRP A 24 -2.81 -9.22 -16.99
N LEU A 25 -3.59 -8.71 -16.04
CA LEU A 25 -4.98 -9.05 -15.83
C LEU A 25 -5.87 -7.90 -16.30
N GLY A 26 -6.87 -8.22 -17.09
CA GLY A 26 -7.82 -7.28 -17.69
C GLY A 26 -9.05 -8.03 -18.22
N SER A 27 -9.71 -7.52 -19.23
CA SER A 27 -10.90 -8.13 -19.82
C SER A 27 -10.61 -9.51 -20.45
N ALA A 28 -9.43 -9.70 -21.05
CA ALA A 28 -9.05 -10.94 -21.74
C ALA A 28 -8.51 -12.03 -20.81
N THR A 29 -7.64 -11.64 -19.85
CA THR A 29 -7.06 -12.57 -18.86
C THR A 29 -7.48 -12.08 -17.48
N ARG A 30 -8.33 -12.86 -16.80
CA ARG A 30 -8.92 -12.43 -15.53
C ARG A 30 -8.26 -13.00 -14.29
N SER A 31 -7.37 -13.98 -14.43
CA SER A 31 -6.72 -14.60 -13.27
C SER A 31 -5.37 -15.17 -13.59
N VAL A 32 -4.54 -15.28 -12.55
CA VAL A 32 -3.24 -15.96 -12.58
C VAL A 32 -3.04 -16.73 -11.29
N THR A 33 -2.38 -17.88 -11.38
CA THR A 33 -1.95 -18.67 -10.22
C THR A 33 -0.65 -18.09 -9.65
N CYS A 34 -0.61 -17.85 -8.33
CA CYS A 34 0.54 -17.32 -7.62
C CYS A 34 0.86 -18.21 -6.41
N GLY A 35 1.87 -19.06 -6.55
CA GLY A 35 2.11 -20.14 -5.58
C GLY A 35 0.97 -21.15 -5.59
N GLU A 36 0.39 -21.45 -4.44
CA GLU A 36 -0.79 -22.31 -4.32
C GLU A 36 -2.12 -21.55 -4.44
N GLY A 37 -2.05 -20.21 -4.49
CA GLY A 37 -3.19 -19.32 -4.52
C GLY A 37 -3.49 -18.75 -5.90
N THR A 38 -4.47 -17.86 -5.95
CA THR A 38 -4.95 -17.24 -7.19
C THR A 38 -5.16 -15.75 -6.99
N ALA A 39 -4.67 -14.95 -7.95
CA ALA A 39 -5.03 -13.57 -8.12
C ALA A 39 -6.06 -13.46 -9.25
N ALA A 40 -7.22 -12.89 -8.99
CA ALA A 40 -8.32 -12.76 -9.96
C ALA A 40 -8.78 -11.31 -10.04
N TYR A 41 -8.81 -10.75 -11.25
CA TYR A 41 -9.24 -9.37 -11.50
C TYR A 41 -10.62 -9.32 -12.17
N ASP A 42 -11.50 -8.54 -11.59
CA ASP A 42 -12.81 -8.20 -12.16
C ASP A 42 -12.79 -6.74 -12.63
N PRO A 43 -12.75 -6.48 -13.95
CA PRO A 43 -12.73 -5.12 -14.48
C PRO A 43 -14.05 -4.37 -14.28
N ASP A 44 -15.20 -5.06 -14.12
CA ASP A 44 -16.50 -4.43 -13.95
C ASP A 44 -16.62 -3.76 -12.56
N THR A 45 -15.98 -4.36 -11.55
CA THR A 45 -15.93 -3.83 -10.17
C THR A 45 -14.57 -3.23 -9.83
N LYS A 46 -13.60 -3.25 -10.74
CA LYS A 46 -12.21 -2.83 -10.52
C LYS A 46 -11.60 -3.49 -9.28
N THR A 47 -11.86 -4.78 -9.11
CA THR A 47 -11.45 -5.53 -7.92
C THR A 47 -10.46 -6.63 -8.28
N LEU A 48 -9.26 -6.57 -7.69
CA LEU A 48 -8.28 -7.64 -7.69
C LEU A 48 -8.46 -8.46 -6.40
N THR A 49 -8.94 -9.69 -6.51
CA THR A 49 -9.03 -10.61 -5.37
C THR A 49 -7.78 -11.45 -5.28
N LEU A 50 -7.10 -11.39 -4.15
CA LEU A 50 -5.95 -12.24 -3.81
C LEU A 50 -6.43 -13.32 -2.84
N THR A 51 -6.28 -14.59 -3.24
CA THR A 51 -6.69 -15.74 -2.43
C THR A 51 -5.49 -16.65 -2.17
N ASN A 52 -4.97 -16.64 -0.95
CA ASN A 52 -3.82 -17.45 -0.52
C ASN A 52 -2.61 -17.35 -1.45
N VAL A 53 -2.35 -16.18 -2.01
CA VAL A 53 -1.26 -16.01 -2.98
C VAL A 53 0.10 -15.94 -2.30
N THR A 54 1.10 -16.47 -3.01
CA THR A 54 2.52 -16.21 -2.75
C THR A 54 3.12 -15.66 -4.04
N ILE A 55 3.48 -14.36 -4.01
CA ILE A 55 4.10 -13.69 -5.15
C ILE A 55 5.56 -13.42 -4.79
N ASN A 56 6.48 -14.05 -5.52
CA ASN A 56 7.90 -13.74 -5.49
C ASN A 56 8.24 -13.09 -6.82
N HIS A 57 8.62 -11.82 -6.80
CA HIS A 57 8.86 -11.06 -8.02
C HIS A 57 9.91 -9.98 -7.78
N ASP A 58 11.03 -10.05 -8.47
CA ASP A 58 12.22 -9.21 -8.29
C ASP A 58 12.49 -8.27 -9.48
N TYR A 59 11.53 -8.15 -10.40
CA TYR A 59 11.62 -7.28 -11.56
C TYR A 59 10.40 -6.36 -11.67
N ASN A 60 10.60 -5.06 -11.54
CA ASN A 60 9.54 -4.06 -11.38
C ASN A 60 8.66 -4.31 -10.13
N ALA A 61 7.47 -3.73 -10.05
CA ALA A 61 6.56 -3.98 -8.93
C ALA A 61 5.94 -5.39 -9.01
N ALA A 62 5.75 -6.06 -7.88
CA ALA A 62 5.09 -7.37 -7.82
C ALA A 62 3.60 -7.26 -8.20
N ILE A 63 2.92 -6.19 -7.77
CA ILE A 63 1.62 -5.77 -8.29
C ILE A 63 1.78 -4.35 -8.86
N TRP A 64 1.45 -4.20 -10.15
CA TRP A 64 1.51 -2.92 -10.84
C TRP A 64 0.11 -2.52 -11.27
N ASN A 65 -0.43 -1.48 -10.64
CA ASN A 65 -1.76 -0.98 -10.89
C ASN A 65 -1.76 0.18 -11.89
N THR A 66 -2.58 0.05 -12.96
CA THR A 66 -2.93 1.15 -13.87
C THR A 66 -4.42 1.45 -13.86
N VAL A 67 -5.17 0.81 -12.94
CA VAL A 67 -6.63 0.94 -12.83
C VAL A 67 -6.98 2.08 -11.87
N GLU A 68 -7.82 3.00 -12.33
CA GLU A 68 -8.33 4.06 -11.46
C GLU A 68 -9.29 3.47 -10.40
N GLY A 69 -9.00 3.71 -9.12
CA GLY A 69 -9.83 3.28 -8.01
C GLY A 69 -9.78 1.76 -7.75
N LEU A 70 -8.61 1.13 -7.96
CA LEU A 70 -8.47 -0.31 -7.71
C LEU A 70 -8.74 -0.69 -6.27
N THR A 71 -9.56 -1.71 -6.09
CA THR A 71 -9.72 -2.42 -4.82
C THR A 71 -8.96 -3.75 -4.85
N ILE A 72 -8.06 -3.97 -3.90
CA ILE A 72 -7.45 -5.28 -3.66
C ILE A 72 -8.16 -5.94 -2.49
N LYS A 73 -8.89 -7.02 -2.79
CA LYS A 73 -9.62 -7.81 -1.80
C LYS A 73 -8.77 -9.01 -1.35
N LEU A 74 -8.57 -9.12 -0.04
CA LEU A 74 -7.76 -10.16 0.59
C LEU A 74 -8.62 -11.29 1.11
N VAL A 75 -8.31 -12.52 0.72
CA VAL A 75 -8.95 -13.75 1.17
C VAL A 75 -7.86 -14.72 1.62
N GLY A 76 -7.95 -15.20 2.88
CA GLY A 76 -6.92 -16.06 3.46
C GLY A 76 -5.58 -15.34 3.69
N GLU A 77 -4.49 -16.06 3.62
CA GLU A 77 -3.14 -15.52 3.88
C GLU A 77 -2.42 -15.22 2.57
N ASN A 78 -2.03 -13.97 2.37
CA ASN A 78 -1.38 -13.53 1.14
C ASN A 78 0.01 -12.98 1.45
N SER A 79 0.98 -13.30 0.61
CA SER A 79 2.35 -12.82 0.75
C SER A 79 2.93 -12.32 -0.57
N ILE A 80 3.69 -11.23 -0.48
CA ILE A 80 4.44 -10.63 -1.58
C ILE A 80 5.88 -10.44 -1.11
N ASN A 81 6.82 -10.97 -1.88
CA ASN A 81 8.25 -10.69 -1.75
C ASN A 81 8.71 -10.09 -3.07
N SER A 82 9.03 -8.81 -3.06
CA SER A 82 9.40 -8.05 -4.27
C SER A 82 10.91 -7.83 -4.43
N GLY A 83 11.74 -8.46 -3.56
CA GLY A 83 13.18 -8.22 -3.59
C GLY A 83 13.49 -6.73 -3.50
N ASP A 84 14.32 -6.22 -4.39
CA ASP A 84 14.72 -4.81 -4.46
C ASP A 84 13.66 -3.90 -5.13
N GLN A 85 12.49 -4.44 -5.46
CA GLN A 85 11.42 -3.75 -6.18
C GLN A 85 10.26 -3.37 -5.26
N THR A 86 9.32 -2.60 -5.80
CA THR A 86 8.10 -2.24 -5.08
C THR A 86 7.13 -3.43 -4.98
N GLY A 87 6.54 -3.64 -3.81
CA GLY A 87 5.52 -4.66 -3.62
C GLY A 87 4.24 -4.35 -4.39
N ILE A 88 3.56 -3.26 -4.05
CA ILE A 88 2.39 -2.76 -4.75
C ILE A 88 2.67 -1.34 -5.24
N LEU A 89 2.66 -1.14 -6.54
CA LEU A 89 2.81 0.16 -7.19
C LEU A 89 1.48 0.57 -7.83
N SER A 90 0.88 1.66 -7.35
CA SER A 90 -0.24 2.32 -8.01
C SER A 90 0.27 3.53 -8.78
N MET A 91 0.10 3.50 -10.11
CA MET A 91 0.66 4.50 -11.02
C MET A 91 -0.05 5.84 -10.93
N GLN A 92 0.59 6.84 -11.51
CA GLN A 92 0.01 8.18 -11.62
C GLN A 92 -1.36 8.15 -12.31
N GLY A 93 -2.34 8.83 -11.71
CA GLY A 93 -3.72 8.90 -12.22
C GLY A 93 -4.63 7.78 -11.74
N CYS A 94 -4.11 6.77 -11.00
CA CYS A 94 -4.95 5.69 -10.48
C CYS A 94 -5.80 6.08 -9.26
N GLY A 95 -5.56 7.24 -8.66
CA GLY A 95 -6.38 7.78 -7.57
C GLY A 95 -6.33 6.92 -6.30
N LEU A 96 -7.47 6.44 -5.84
CA LEU A 96 -7.57 5.68 -4.59
C LEU A 96 -7.20 4.20 -4.80
N LEU A 97 -6.21 3.72 -4.04
CA LEU A 97 -5.93 2.30 -3.87
C LEU A 97 -6.57 1.81 -2.55
N THR A 98 -7.41 0.80 -2.62
CA THR A 98 -8.05 0.21 -1.43
C THR A 98 -7.53 -1.20 -1.18
N LEU A 99 -7.11 -1.49 0.05
CA LEU A 99 -6.85 -2.84 0.55
C LEU A 99 -7.96 -3.22 1.54
N THR A 100 -8.65 -4.33 1.33
CA THR A 100 -9.78 -4.74 2.17
C THR A 100 -9.97 -6.26 2.17
N GLY A 101 -10.82 -6.76 3.06
CA GLY A 101 -11.21 -8.18 3.12
C GLY A 101 -10.83 -8.86 4.42
N GLU A 102 -11.40 -10.03 4.68
CA GLU A 102 -11.19 -10.79 5.92
C GLU A 102 -9.83 -11.50 6.00
N GLY A 103 -9.06 -11.47 4.91
CA GLY A 103 -7.72 -12.06 4.84
C GLY A 103 -6.62 -11.17 5.38
N SER A 104 -5.38 -11.59 5.16
CA SER A 104 -4.18 -10.85 5.51
C SER A 104 -3.25 -10.68 4.31
N LEU A 105 -2.40 -9.65 4.38
CA LEU A 105 -1.35 -9.40 3.41
C LEU A 105 -0.04 -9.10 4.11
N ASN A 106 1.00 -9.86 3.76
CA ASN A 106 2.37 -9.60 4.18
C ASN A 106 3.19 -9.18 2.96
N ILE A 107 3.85 -8.01 3.01
CA ILE A 107 4.72 -7.52 1.95
C ILE A 107 6.12 -7.32 2.50
N THR A 108 7.11 -7.87 1.82
CA THR A 108 8.53 -7.62 2.07
C THR A 108 9.17 -7.09 0.80
N ALA A 109 9.76 -5.89 0.90
CA ALA A 109 10.58 -5.27 -0.13
C ALA A 109 11.96 -4.96 0.47
N ALA A 110 13.05 -5.26 -0.25
CA ALA A 110 14.38 -4.91 0.25
C ALA A 110 14.67 -3.42 0.04
N ASP A 111 14.93 -2.98 -1.18
CA ASP A 111 15.24 -1.56 -1.46
C ASP A 111 14.06 -0.75 -2.00
N GLY A 112 12.99 -1.41 -2.49
CA GLY A 112 11.77 -0.77 -2.99
C GLY A 112 10.78 -0.44 -1.88
N HIS A 113 9.66 0.21 -2.25
CA HIS A 113 8.56 0.42 -1.31
C HIS A 113 7.72 -0.85 -1.16
N ALA A 114 7.21 -1.13 0.03
CA ALA A 114 6.20 -2.19 0.15
C ALA A 114 4.89 -1.76 -0.55
N ILE A 115 4.43 -0.52 -0.32
CA ILE A 115 3.27 0.08 -0.99
C ILE A 115 3.60 1.50 -1.44
N TYR A 116 3.41 1.79 -2.72
CA TYR A 116 3.62 3.10 -3.31
C TYR A 116 2.40 3.54 -4.13
N ALA A 117 1.61 4.48 -3.60
CA ALA A 117 0.47 5.09 -4.30
C ALA A 117 0.89 6.45 -4.88
N ASN A 118 1.40 6.43 -6.13
CA ASN A 118 1.91 7.61 -6.83
C ASN A 118 0.74 8.49 -7.31
N THR A 119 0.67 9.73 -6.84
CA THR A 119 -0.43 10.68 -7.07
C THR A 119 -1.81 10.13 -6.67
N GLY A 120 -1.84 9.23 -5.69
CA GLY A 120 -3.06 8.60 -5.18
C GLY A 120 -3.11 8.54 -3.66
N SER A 121 -4.28 8.15 -3.14
CA SER A 121 -4.50 7.86 -1.73
C SER A 121 -4.46 6.36 -1.46
N LEU A 122 -4.17 5.99 -0.22
CA LEU A 122 -4.25 4.61 0.25
C LEU A 122 -5.33 4.48 1.32
N LEU A 123 -6.27 3.55 1.13
CA LEU A 123 -7.23 3.11 2.13
C LEU A 123 -6.96 1.65 2.52
N VAL A 124 -6.68 1.41 3.81
CA VAL A 124 -6.63 0.06 4.39
C VAL A 124 -7.84 -0.10 5.29
N LYS A 125 -8.74 -1.03 4.94
CA LYS A 125 -10.03 -1.15 5.62
C LYS A 125 -10.43 -2.60 5.88
N ASP A 126 -10.88 -2.87 7.11
CA ASP A 126 -11.47 -4.16 7.53
C ASP A 126 -10.53 -5.35 7.21
N THR A 127 -9.20 -5.21 7.49
CA THR A 127 -8.22 -6.21 7.09
C THR A 127 -6.96 -6.19 7.98
N THR A 128 -6.06 -7.13 7.74
CA THR A 128 -4.74 -7.19 8.38
C THR A 128 -3.65 -7.05 7.33
N VAL A 129 -2.80 -6.03 7.50
CA VAL A 129 -1.68 -5.77 6.58
C VAL A 129 -0.39 -5.62 7.39
N LYS A 130 0.63 -6.32 6.95
CA LYS A 130 1.99 -6.20 7.47
C LYS A 130 2.96 -5.93 6.34
N VAL A 131 3.73 -4.87 6.47
CA VAL A 131 4.71 -4.47 5.46
C VAL A 131 6.07 -4.21 6.05
N SER A 132 7.09 -4.52 5.28
CA SER A 132 8.47 -4.14 5.58
C SER A 132 9.21 -3.73 4.32
N SER A 133 10.11 -2.75 4.47
CA SER A 133 11.01 -2.30 3.42
C SER A 133 12.28 -1.76 4.06
N ASP A 134 13.41 -1.90 3.41
CA ASP A 134 14.68 -1.35 3.93
C ASP A 134 14.78 0.17 3.74
N ALA A 135 13.88 0.75 2.94
CA ALA A 135 13.79 2.19 2.73
C ALA A 135 12.45 2.75 3.28
N LEU A 136 11.65 3.36 2.43
CA LEU A 136 10.30 3.85 2.77
C LEU A 136 9.28 2.74 2.56
N ALA A 137 8.64 2.25 3.63
CA ALA A 137 7.77 1.09 3.50
C ALA A 137 6.42 1.45 2.84
N VAL A 138 5.77 2.53 3.27
CA VAL A 138 4.45 2.96 2.75
C VAL A 138 4.45 4.42 2.38
N TYR A 139 4.05 4.70 1.14
CA TYR A 139 3.87 6.04 0.62
C TYR A 139 2.52 6.20 -0.09
N ALA A 140 1.84 7.32 0.17
CA ALA A 140 0.71 7.76 -0.64
C ALA A 140 0.71 9.30 -0.75
N ASP A 141 0.61 9.79 -1.97
CA ASP A 141 0.79 11.20 -2.30
C ASP A 141 -0.39 12.08 -1.84
N LEU A 142 -1.61 11.52 -1.85
CA LEU A 142 -2.83 12.26 -1.52
C LEU A 142 -3.46 11.86 -0.17
N GLY A 143 -2.72 11.12 0.68
CA GLY A 143 -3.13 10.78 2.03
C GLY A 143 -3.32 9.28 2.26
N ILE A 144 -3.37 8.91 3.54
CA ILE A 144 -3.51 7.52 3.99
C ILE A 144 -4.64 7.45 5.02
N GLU A 145 -5.55 6.49 4.82
CA GLU A 145 -6.56 6.13 5.81
C GLU A 145 -6.44 4.65 6.19
N ILE A 146 -6.45 4.38 7.51
CA ILE A 146 -6.45 3.03 8.07
C ILE A 146 -7.66 2.91 9.00
N SER A 147 -8.62 2.07 8.65
CA SER A 147 -9.87 1.94 9.40
C SER A 147 -10.22 0.49 9.71
N ASN A 148 -10.67 0.21 10.94
CA ASN A 148 -11.09 -1.12 11.44
C ASN A 148 -10.06 -2.22 11.13
N SER A 149 -8.76 -1.91 11.18
CA SER A 149 -7.71 -2.78 10.65
C SER A 149 -6.58 -3.01 11.66
N THR A 150 -5.81 -4.07 11.43
CA THR A 150 -4.49 -4.23 12.01
C THR A 150 -3.45 -3.90 10.95
N PHE A 151 -2.58 -2.94 11.24
CA PHE A 151 -1.56 -2.48 10.30
C PHE A 151 -0.19 -2.42 10.97
N GLU A 152 0.76 -3.16 10.43
CA GLU A 152 2.16 -3.15 10.87
C GLU A 152 3.06 -2.68 9.75
N SER A 153 3.90 -1.69 10.01
CA SER A 153 4.88 -1.20 9.04
C SER A 153 6.25 -1.03 9.70
N ALA A 154 7.26 -1.63 9.10
CA ALA A 154 8.61 -1.60 9.63
C ALA A 154 9.64 -1.25 8.56
N THR A 155 10.67 -0.50 8.99
CA THR A 155 11.83 -0.20 8.18
C THR A 155 13.09 -0.16 9.05
N PRO A 156 14.23 -0.69 8.60
CA PRO A 156 15.49 -0.45 9.26
C PRO A 156 16.01 0.98 9.01
N ASP A 157 15.56 1.66 7.92
CA ASP A 157 16.18 2.93 7.52
C ASP A 157 15.27 3.73 6.60
N GLY A 158 14.44 4.58 7.16
CA GLY A 158 13.50 5.42 6.42
C GLY A 158 12.18 5.59 7.18
N ASN A 159 11.13 6.03 6.51
CA ASN A 159 9.82 6.14 7.13
C ASN A 159 9.06 4.82 6.98
N ALA A 160 8.49 4.30 8.06
CA ALA A 160 7.55 3.19 7.97
C ALA A 160 6.25 3.62 7.28
N ILE A 161 5.81 4.87 7.51
CA ILE A 161 4.71 5.51 6.80
C ILE A 161 5.11 6.94 6.46
N TRP A 162 4.91 7.35 5.20
CA TRP A 162 5.03 8.74 4.79
C TRP A 162 3.90 9.17 3.86
N THR A 163 3.36 10.35 4.13
CA THR A 163 2.42 11.04 3.23
C THR A 163 2.64 12.56 3.32
N PRO A 164 2.65 13.29 2.18
CA PRO A 164 2.66 14.75 2.17
C PRO A 164 1.28 15.36 2.49
N CYS A 165 0.24 14.53 2.59
CA CYS A 165 -1.12 14.92 2.96
C CYS A 165 -1.51 14.31 4.32
N ASP A 166 -2.81 14.15 4.57
CA ASP A 166 -3.32 13.72 5.87
C ASP A 166 -3.15 12.22 6.11
N LEU A 167 -2.93 11.86 7.39
CA LEU A 167 -2.99 10.49 7.88
C LEU A 167 -4.17 10.34 8.85
N LYS A 168 -5.09 9.43 8.52
CA LYS A 168 -6.26 9.14 9.34
C LYS A 168 -6.23 7.70 9.83
N ILE A 169 -6.38 7.50 11.14
CA ILE A 169 -6.44 6.17 11.78
C ILE A 169 -7.73 6.09 12.58
N GLU A 170 -8.61 5.13 12.25
CA GLU A 170 -9.89 4.94 12.92
C GLU A 170 -10.07 3.50 13.39
N ASN A 171 -10.37 3.31 14.68
CA ASN A 171 -10.68 2.00 15.29
C ASN A 171 -9.68 0.91 14.92
N SER A 172 -8.40 1.24 14.77
CA SER A 172 -7.36 0.37 14.23
C SER A 172 -6.23 0.14 15.20
N ASN A 173 -5.54 -1.00 15.05
CA ASN A 173 -4.30 -1.27 15.74
C ASN A 173 -3.13 -1.04 14.77
N VAL A 174 -2.44 0.07 14.93
CA VAL A 174 -1.31 0.45 14.07
C VAL A 174 -0.01 0.33 14.84
N THR A 175 0.95 -0.38 14.27
CA THR A 175 2.31 -0.48 14.81
C THR A 175 3.31 -0.06 13.73
N THR A 176 4.16 0.89 14.05
CA THR A 176 5.24 1.34 13.16
C THR A 176 6.58 1.28 13.85
N SER A 177 7.63 0.96 13.10
CA SER A 177 9.00 0.99 13.61
C SER A 177 9.98 1.46 12.55
N ASN A 178 10.95 2.27 13.01
CA ASN A 178 12.15 2.61 12.26
C ASN A 178 13.36 2.33 13.15
N ASP A 179 14.22 1.41 12.73
CA ASP A 179 15.46 1.10 13.45
C ASP A 179 16.58 2.10 13.20
N ASN A 180 16.45 2.99 12.20
CA ASN A 180 17.36 4.07 11.81
C ASN A 180 18.84 3.65 11.79
N GLN A 181 19.12 2.56 11.13
CA GLN A 181 20.47 1.97 11.08
C GLN A 181 21.51 2.90 10.44
N SER A 182 21.08 3.75 9.50
CA SER A 182 21.94 4.74 8.84
C SER A 182 22.07 6.07 9.60
N ASN A 183 21.40 6.22 10.74
CA ASN A 183 21.40 7.43 11.58
C ASN A 183 20.98 8.71 10.83
N LYS A 184 20.03 8.59 9.88
CA LYS A 184 19.50 9.72 9.08
C LYS A 184 18.40 10.51 9.81
N GLY A 185 17.89 9.99 10.92
CA GLY A 185 16.89 10.66 11.76
C GLY A 185 15.48 10.71 11.14
N TYR A 186 15.16 9.83 10.18
CA TYR A 186 13.81 9.75 9.63
C TYR A 186 12.81 9.31 10.70
N PRO A 187 11.67 10.01 10.87
CA PRO A 187 10.62 9.54 11.78
C PRO A 187 10.01 8.22 11.30
N ALA A 188 9.50 7.42 12.25
CA ALA A 188 8.79 6.19 11.85
C ALA A 188 7.50 6.52 11.07
N ILE A 189 6.76 7.53 11.51
CA ILE A 189 5.64 8.12 10.75
C ILE A 189 6.01 9.55 10.39
N CYS A 190 5.93 9.91 9.12
CA CYS A 190 6.08 11.27 8.62
C CYS A 190 4.81 11.70 7.89
N CYS A 191 4.23 12.82 8.32
CA CYS A 191 3.02 13.39 7.74
C CYS A 191 3.17 14.89 7.62
N ASP A 192 3.11 15.42 6.39
CA ASP A 192 3.21 16.86 6.16
C ASP A 192 1.85 17.57 6.34
N GLY A 193 0.72 16.81 6.31
CA GLY A 193 -0.61 17.27 6.65
C GLY A 193 -0.98 17.02 8.12
N ASP A 194 -2.26 16.82 8.37
CA ASP A 194 -2.80 16.52 9.69
C ASP A 194 -2.76 15.01 10.00
N ILE A 195 -2.55 14.67 11.27
CA ILE A 195 -2.74 13.30 11.78
C ILE A 195 -3.98 13.28 12.66
N THR A 196 -4.97 12.46 12.28
CA THR A 196 -6.17 12.23 13.07
C THR A 196 -6.24 10.76 13.49
N ILE A 197 -6.29 10.50 14.82
CA ILE A 197 -6.41 9.16 15.37
C ILE A 197 -7.64 9.12 16.26
N ASN A 198 -8.59 8.21 15.95
CA ASN A 198 -9.81 8.04 16.72
C ASN A 198 -10.07 6.56 16.99
N GLY A 199 -9.99 6.15 18.24
CA GLY A 199 -10.15 4.75 18.67
C GLY A 199 -8.93 3.88 18.38
N GLY A 200 -8.92 2.66 18.94
CA GLY A 200 -7.88 1.67 18.72
C GLY A 200 -6.57 1.94 19.46
N ARG A 201 -5.45 1.58 18.83
CA ARG A 201 -4.10 1.72 19.38
C ARG A 201 -3.11 2.18 18.30
N LEU A 202 -2.26 3.13 18.65
CA LEU A 202 -1.06 3.46 17.89
C LEU A 202 0.17 3.12 18.74
N LYS A 203 1.07 2.30 18.19
CA LYS A 203 2.41 2.11 18.71
C LYS A 203 3.42 2.52 17.65
N SER A 204 4.17 3.58 17.90
CA SER A 204 5.22 4.04 16.99
C SER A 204 6.56 4.12 17.70
N THR A 205 7.58 3.53 17.11
CA THR A 205 8.94 3.50 17.66
C THR A 205 9.95 3.94 16.62
N CYS A 206 10.91 4.76 17.03
CA CYS A 206 12.02 5.17 16.18
C CYS A 206 13.31 5.24 17.00
N LYS A 207 14.38 4.60 16.52
CA LYS A 207 15.72 4.73 17.10
C LYS A 207 16.45 5.88 16.39
N GLY A 208 17.06 6.77 17.17
CA GLY A 208 17.84 7.90 16.63
C GLY A 208 17.00 8.91 15.83
N GLY A 209 15.70 8.99 16.08
CA GLY A 209 14.80 9.92 15.43
C GLY A 209 13.48 10.06 16.17
N ASP A 210 12.53 10.78 15.59
CA ASP A 210 11.19 10.95 16.12
C ASP A 210 10.31 9.74 15.75
N ALA A 211 9.47 9.27 16.66
CA ALA A 211 8.50 8.24 16.32
C ALA A 211 7.35 8.79 15.47
N LEU A 212 6.99 10.07 15.67
CA LEU A 212 6.00 10.80 14.88
C LEU A 212 6.59 12.14 14.44
N GLY A 213 6.63 12.39 13.14
CA GLY A 213 6.86 13.69 12.53
C GLY A 213 5.59 14.17 11.88
N VAL A 214 5.02 15.28 12.36
CA VAL A 214 3.83 15.89 11.80
C VAL A 214 4.05 17.39 11.60
N ALA A 215 3.77 17.88 10.39
CA ALA A 215 3.88 19.31 10.10
C ALA A 215 2.57 20.07 10.38
N GLY A 216 1.43 19.41 10.24
CA GLY A 216 0.12 19.93 10.56
C GLY A 216 -0.32 19.72 12.00
N THR A 217 -1.59 19.43 12.20
CA THR A 217 -2.21 19.21 13.51
C THR A 217 -2.22 17.71 13.86
N LEU A 218 -1.89 17.39 15.12
CA LEU A 218 -2.10 16.05 15.67
C LEU A 218 -3.35 16.04 16.56
N SER A 219 -4.37 15.26 16.17
CA SER A 219 -5.60 15.07 16.92
C SER A 219 -5.74 13.60 17.33
N ILE A 220 -5.80 13.33 18.64
CA ILE A 220 -5.92 11.98 19.19
C ILE A 220 -7.14 11.93 20.11
N THR A 221 -8.06 11.00 19.82
CA THR A 221 -9.27 10.78 20.60
C THR A 221 -9.51 9.29 20.82
N ASN A 222 -9.90 8.89 22.02
CA ASN A 222 -10.29 7.51 22.35
C ASN A 222 -9.24 6.42 21.94
N CYS A 223 -7.97 6.79 21.84
CA CYS A 223 -6.89 5.94 21.36
C CYS A 223 -5.85 5.71 22.45
N ASN A 224 -5.31 4.48 22.54
CA ASN A 224 -4.12 4.19 23.33
C ASN A 224 -2.87 4.43 22.45
N VAL A 225 -2.09 5.46 22.81
CA VAL A 225 -0.88 5.83 22.08
C VAL A 225 0.37 5.47 22.87
N GLU A 226 1.24 4.69 22.27
CA GLU A 226 2.59 4.41 22.73
C GLU A 226 3.57 4.95 21.69
N ASN A 227 4.18 6.09 21.97
CA ASN A 227 5.10 6.76 21.07
C ASN A 227 6.49 6.81 21.72
N LYS A 228 7.50 6.24 21.06
CA LYS A 228 8.86 6.18 21.56
C LYS A 228 9.87 6.55 20.48
N GLY A 229 10.32 7.78 20.52
CA GLY A 229 11.44 8.30 19.75
C GLY A 229 12.62 8.65 20.66
N ASP A 230 13.79 8.80 20.08
CA ASP A 230 14.99 9.19 20.83
C ASP A 230 15.12 10.72 20.94
N TYR A 231 14.45 11.51 20.07
CA TYR A 231 14.53 12.97 20.09
C TYR A 231 13.28 13.64 20.65
N THR A 232 12.10 13.28 20.17
CA THR A 232 10.83 13.81 20.69
C THR A 232 9.87 12.68 20.98
N ALA A 233 9.37 12.63 22.21
CA ALA A 233 8.20 11.83 22.59
C ALA A 233 7.05 12.80 22.88
N LEU A 234 5.86 12.47 22.41
CA LEU A 234 4.63 13.16 22.79
C LEU A 234 4.29 12.88 24.24
#